data_12d717bf75d912f173992d7dac9b55b6
#
_entry.id   12d717bf75d912f173992d7dac9b55b6
#
_cell.length_a   1.000
_cell.length_b   1.000
_cell.length_c   1.000
_cell.angle_alpha   90.00
_cell.angle_beta   90.00
_cell.angle_gamma   90.00
#
_symmetry.space_group_name_H-M   'P 1'
#
loop_
_entity.id
_entity.type
_entity.pdbx_description
1 polymer ?
#
loop_
_entity_poly.entity_id
_entity_poly.type
_entity_poly.pdbx_seq_one_letter_code
_entity_poly.pdbx_strand_id
1 'polypeptide(L)'
;MDKTRTTTRVAITLAAAGLFLSGCGTTNKVGDWFRDKDTSAVDEAAIIGAPSADNYLSDLYDLNAGDERKQANITSDAESAARLTPGPSTTLKLALVLATPGHAGYDPARAATLLREVLD
;
A
#
# COMPACT_ATOMS: atom_id res chain seq x y z
N MET A 1 -60.82 34.88 19.59
CA MET A 1 -61.04 33.44 19.53
C MET A 1 -61.00 33.07 18.07
N ASP A 2 -59.96 32.53 17.67
CA ASP A 2 -59.88 31.35 16.78
C ASP A 2 -58.42 31.10 16.37
N LYS A 3 -57.98 29.99 16.82
CA LYS A 3 -56.67 29.48 16.60
C LYS A 3 -56.61 28.80 15.22
N THR A 4 -56.13 29.46 14.23
CA THR A 4 -55.77 28.81 12.99
C THR A 4 -54.32 28.33 13.10
N ARG A 5 -54.17 27.09 13.39
CA ARG A 5 -52.94 26.35 13.36
C ARG A 5 -52.50 26.22 11.91
N THR A 6 -51.50 26.95 11.54
CA THR A 6 -50.78 26.73 10.28
C THR A 6 -49.91 25.49 10.45
N THR A 7 -50.43 24.38 9.95
CA THR A 7 -49.67 23.15 9.82
C THR A 7 -48.80 23.29 8.56
N THR A 8 -47.60 23.81 8.72
CA THR A 8 -46.63 23.84 7.66
C THR A 8 -46.14 22.40 7.45
N ARG A 9 -46.61 21.84 6.38
CA ARG A 9 -46.18 20.54 5.88
C ARG A 9 -44.70 20.64 5.45
N VAL A 10 -43.84 20.12 6.25
CA VAL A 10 -42.48 19.78 5.84
C VAL A 10 -42.56 18.50 5.00
N ALA A 11 -42.85 18.68 3.74
CA ALA A 11 -42.74 17.67 2.73
C ALA A 11 -41.59 18.09 1.81
N ILE A 12 -40.36 17.88 2.24
CA ILE A 12 -39.23 18.20 1.41
C ILE A 12 -38.21 17.08 1.54
N THR A 13 -38.11 16.41 0.42
CA THR A 13 -36.87 15.96 -0.20
C THR A 13 -36.13 14.80 0.44
N LEU A 14 -36.68 13.65 0.24
CA LEU A 14 -35.98 12.38 0.19
C LEU A 14 -35.84 11.94 -1.27
N ALA A 15 -35.23 12.78 -2.13
CA ALA A 15 -35.06 12.47 -3.54
C ALA A 15 -33.68 12.85 -4.08
N ALA A 16 -32.65 12.86 -3.25
CA ALA A 16 -31.29 13.17 -3.73
C ALA A 16 -30.20 12.21 -3.26
N ALA A 17 -30.54 11.04 -2.74
CA ALA A 17 -29.55 10.05 -2.25
C ALA A 17 -29.34 8.85 -3.17
N GLY A 18 -29.81 8.89 -4.41
CA GLY A 18 -29.82 7.74 -5.32
C GLY A 18 -28.79 7.72 -6.45
N LEU A 19 -27.89 8.69 -6.56
CA LEU A 19 -27.05 8.84 -7.75
C LEU A 19 -25.55 8.60 -7.57
N PHE A 20 -25.09 8.13 -6.41
CA PHE A 20 -23.65 7.88 -6.21
C PHE A 20 -23.23 6.40 -6.14
N LEU A 21 -24.12 5.48 -6.46
CA LEU A 21 -23.83 4.04 -6.42
C LEU A 21 -23.55 3.39 -7.79
N SER A 22 -23.48 4.17 -8.86
CA SER A 22 -23.15 3.62 -10.19
C SER A 22 -21.67 3.69 -10.56
N GLY A 23 -20.79 3.95 -9.61
CA GLY A 23 -19.33 4.01 -9.81
C GLY A 23 -18.57 2.69 -9.65
N CYS A 24 -19.22 1.59 -9.27
CA CYS A 24 -18.53 0.32 -9.01
C CYS A 24 -18.54 -0.66 -10.19
N GLY A 25 -18.86 -0.22 -11.41
CA GLY A 25 -18.92 -1.09 -12.59
C GLY A 25 -17.63 -1.23 -13.38
N THR A 26 -16.54 -0.51 -13.03
CA THR A 26 -15.30 -0.50 -13.81
C THR A 26 -14.14 -1.29 -13.22
N THR A 27 -14.33 -1.94 -12.07
CA THR A 27 -13.26 -2.70 -11.43
C THR A 27 -12.89 -3.99 -12.15
N ASN A 28 -13.79 -4.54 -12.97
CA ASN A 28 -13.49 -5.76 -13.73
C ASN A 28 -12.47 -5.52 -14.86
N LYS A 29 -12.45 -4.32 -15.46
CA LYS A 29 -11.47 -4.00 -16.51
C LYS A 29 -10.06 -3.76 -15.98
N VAL A 30 -9.94 -3.27 -14.75
CA VAL A 30 -8.63 -3.11 -14.12
C VAL A 30 -8.07 -4.47 -13.72
N GLY A 31 -8.90 -5.38 -13.22
CA GLY A 31 -8.51 -6.76 -12.91
C GLY A 31 -8.08 -7.54 -14.16
N ASP A 32 -8.76 -7.35 -15.27
CA ASP A 32 -8.41 -7.96 -16.55
C ASP A 32 -7.12 -7.38 -17.13
N TRP A 33 -6.86 -6.09 -16.94
CA TRP A 33 -5.61 -5.48 -17.39
C TRP A 33 -4.39 -6.01 -16.64
N PHE A 34 -4.54 -6.36 -15.36
CA PHE A 34 -3.48 -7.02 -14.59
C PHE A 34 -3.38 -8.51 -14.87
N ARG A 35 -4.46 -9.15 -15.34
CA ARG A 35 -4.49 -10.58 -15.62
C ARG A 35 -4.06 -10.91 -17.05
N ASP A 36 -4.29 -10.00 -17.99
CA ASP A 36 -4.03 -10.19 -19.43
C ASP A 36 -2.60 -9.77 -19.84
N LYS A 37 -1.84 -9.14 -18.94
CA LYS A 37 -0.40 -9.12 -19.09
C LYS A 37 0.09 -10.45 -18.54
N ASP A 38 0.42 -11.35 -19.45
CA ASP A 38 1.22 -12.52 -19.15
C ASP A 38 2.33 -12.10 -18.18
N THR A 39 2.07 -12.25 -16.89
CA THR A 39 3.08 -12.10 -15.82
C THR A 39 4.10 -13.24 -15.90
N SER A 40 3.91 -14.13 -16.85
CA SER A 40 4.87 -15.16 -17.24
C SER A 40 6.08 -14.62 -17.99
N ALA A 41 6.15 -13.33 -18.27
CA ALA A 41 7.28 -12.74 -19.01
C ALA A 41 7.97 -11.57 -18.29
N VAL A 42 7.68 -11.30 -17.05
CA VAL A 42 8.72 -10.74 -16.20
C VAL A 42 9.60 -11.92 -15.85
N ASP A 43 10.56 -12.14 -16.74
CA ASP A 43 11.56 -13.17 -16.62
C ASP A 43 12.15 -13.07 -15.23
N GLU A 44 11.68 -13.93 -14.32
CA GLU A 44 12.18 -14.03 -12.93
C GLU A 44 13.69 -14.36 -12.97
N ALA A 45 14.14 -14.81 -14.13
CA ALA A 45 15.54 -15.00 -14.46
C ALA A 45 16.28 -13.68 -14.79
N ALA A 46 15.60 -12.59 -15.13
CA ALA A 46 16.26 -11.34 -15.51
C ALA A 46 16.83 -10.57 -14.31
N ILE A 47 16.36 -10.88 -13.09
CA ILE A 47 16.90 -10.28 -11.86
C ILE A 47 17.42 -11.41 -10.96
N ILE A 48 18.50 -12.04 -11.36
CA ILE A 48 19.18 -13.05 -10.54
C ILE A 48 19.49 -12.44 -9.17
N GLY A 49 18.81 -12.93 -8.14
CA GLY A 49 19.00 -12.51 -6.74
C GLY A 49 18.07 -11.41 -6.23
N ALA A 50 17.15 -10.87 -7.04
CA ALA A 50 16.12 -10.01 -6.50
C ALA A 50 15.05 -10.82 -5.73
N PRO A 51 14.63 -10.37 -4.54
CA PRO A 51 13.50 -10.99 -3.85
C PRO A 51 12.24 -10.89 -4.70
N SER A 52 11.39 -11.93 -4.68
CA SER A 52 10.09 -11.87 -5.33
C SER A 52 9.20 -10.80 -4.68
N ALA A 53 8.22 -10.29 -5.41
CA ALA A 53 7.24 -9.33 -4.86
C ALA A 53 6.56 -9.89 -3.60
N ASP A 54 6.30 -11.20 -3.55
CA ASP A 54 5.70 -11.88 -2.41
C ASP A 54 6.56 -11.78 -1.15
N ASN A 55 7.88 -11.82 -1.28
CA ASN A 55 8.79 -11.65 -0.16
C ASN A 55 8.70 -10.23 0.43
N TYR A 56 8.65 -9.20 -0.42
CA TYR A 56 8.46 -7.82 0.06
C TYR A 56 7.13 -7.65 0.76
N LEU A 57 6.04 -8.19 0.19
CA LEU A 57 4.71 -8.11 0.78
C LEU A 57 4.62 -8.86 2.11
N SER A 58 5.26 -10.02 2.21
CA SER A 58 5.32 -10.78 3.47
C SER A 58 6.05 -9.99 4.56
N ASP A 59 7.20 -9.41 4.26
CA ASP A 59 7.96 -8.60 5.20
C ASP A 59 7.15 -7.37 5.66
N LEU A 60 6.46 -6.69 4.74
CA LEU A 60 5.61 -5.54 5.07
C LEU A 60 4.40 -5.94 5.91
N TYR A 61 3.79 -7.09 5.63
CA TYR A 61 2.72 -7.62 6.46
C TYR A 61 3.22 -7.91 7.87
N ASP A 62 4.36 -8.56 8.01
CA ASP A 62 4.96 -8.90 9.29
C ASP A 62 5.42 -7.66 10.08
N LEU A 63 5.83 -6.59 9.42
CA LEU A 63 6.10 -5.30 10.05
C LEU A 63 4.84 -4.67 10.65
N ASN A 64 3.68 -4.83 9.99
CA ASN A 64 2.41 -4.27 10.47
C ASN A 64 1.72 -5.14 11.53
N ALA A 65 1.82 -6.47 11.41
CA ALA A 65 1.08 -7.44 12.22
C ALA A 65 1.95 -8.24 13.19
N GLY A 66 3.28 -8.15 13.05
CA GLY A 66 4.23 -8.90 13.87
C GLY A 66 4.47 -8.29 15.25
N ASP A 67 5.08 -9.07 16.12
CA ASP A 67 5.57 -8.61 17.41
C ASP A 67 6.86 -7.78 17.24
N GLU A 68 7.25 -7.05 18.29
CA GLU A 68 8.44 -6.18 18.29
C GLU A 68 9.72 -6.91 17.91
N ARG A 69 9.87 -8.17 18.30
CA ARG A 69 11.06 -8.98 17.98
C ARG A 69 11.12 -9.27 16.48
N LYS A 70 9.98 -9.65 15.88
CA LYS A 70 9.88 -9.93 14.47
C LYS A 70 10.15 -8.67 13.64
N GLN A 71 9.57 -7.56 14.04
CA GLN A 71 9.80 -6.24 13.42
C GLN A 71 11.29 -5.85 13.50
N ALA A 72 11.92 -6.02 14.65
CA ALA A 72 13.34 -5.73 14.83
C ALA A 72 14.25 -6.61 13.96
N ASN A 73 13.91 -7.89 13.83
CA ASN A 73 14.66 -8.82 12.97
C ASN A 73 14.55 -8.40 11.51
N ILE A 74 13.35 -8.11 10.99
CA ILE A 74 13.15 -7.66 9.61
C ILE A 74 13.94 -6.39 9.32
N THR A 75 13.92 -5.44 10.24
CA THR A 75 14.67 -4.18 10.11
C THR A 75 16.19 -4.43 10.08
N SER A 76 16.69 -5.24 11.01
CA SER A 76 18.10 -5.61 11.09
C SER A 76 18.59 -6.37 9.86
N ASP A 77 17.77 -7.28 9.34
CA ASP A 77 18.08 -8.06 8.16
C ASP A 77 18.13 -7.18 6.91
N ALA A 78 17.18 -6.25 6.77
CA ALA A 78 17.18 -5.29 5.66
C ALA A 78 18.40 -4.36 5.70
N GLU A 79 18.77 -3.85 6.87
CA GLU A 79 19.98 -3.02 7.04
C GLU A 79 21.26 -3.81 6.76
N SER A 80 21.32 -5.05 7.22
CA SER A 80 22.47 -5.93 6.98
C SER A 80 22.61 -6.27 5.50
N ALA A 81 21.51 -6.60 4.83
CA ALA A 81 21.51 -6.87 3.39
C ALA A 81 21.97 -5.66 2.57
N ALA A 82 21.47 -4.46 2.86
CA ALA A 82 21.87 -3.24 2.18
C ALA A 82 23.35 -2.91 2.39
N ARG A 83 23.91 -3.24 3.55
CA ARG A 83 25.33 -3.04 3.85
C ARG A 83 26.26 -4.08 3.23
N LEU A 84 25.86 -5.35 3.27
CA LEU A 84 26.71 -6.47 2.83
C LEU A 84 26.65 -6.71 1.31
N THR A 85 25.49 -6.42 0.73
CA THR A 85 25.24 -6.62 -0.71
C THR A 85 24.52 -5.37 -1.24
N PRO A 86 25.23 -4.24 -1.35
CA PRO A 86 24.61 -3.01 -1.82
C PRO A 86 24.11 -3.16 -3.26
N GLY A 87 22.90 -2.69 -3.51
CA GLY A 87 22.28 -2.75 -4.83
C GLY A 87 20.83 -2.28 -4.81
N PRO A 88 20.22 -2.05 -5.98
CA PRO A 88 18.86 -1.50 -6.04
C PRO A 88 17.82 -2.30 -5.25
N SER A 89 17.89 -3.62 -5.29
CA SER A 89 16.94 -4.50 -4.59
C SER A 89 17.05 -4.41 -3.06
N THR A 90 18.27 -4.39 -2.53
CA THR A 90 18.52 -4.28 -1.09
C THR A 90 18.24 -2.89 -0.57
N THR A 91 18.56 -1.86 -1.36
CA THR A 91 18.21 -0.46 -1.07
C THR A 91 16.71 -0.27 -1.07
N LEU A 92 15.99 -0.81 -2.06
CA LEU A 92 14.53 -0.77 -2.12
C LEU A 92 13.91 -1.48 -0.92
N LYS A 93 14.39 -2.68 -0.58
CA LYS A 93 13.90 -3.42 0.59
C LYS A 93 14.05 -2.59 1.87
N LEU A 94 15.22 -2.04 2.12
CA LEU A 94 15.46 -1.20 3.28
C LEU A 94 14.57 0.05 3.28
N ALA A 95 14.41 0.70 2.14
CA ALA A 95 13.53 1.86 2.00
C ALA A 95 12.07 1.54 2.36
N LEU A 96 11.55 0.41 1.88
CA LEU A 96 10.19 -0.03 2.18
C LEU A 96 10.00 -0.36 3.67
N VAL A 97 10.98 -1.01 4.29
CA VAL A 97 10.96 -1.28 5.73
C VAL A 97 10.93 0.02 6.52
N LEU A 98 11.82 0.97 6.23
CA LEU A 98 11.88 2.26 6.92
C LEU A 98 10.66 3.15 6.66
N ALA A 99 9.99 2.99 5.53
CA ALA A 99 8.77 3.72 5.19
C ALA A 99 7.52 3.17 5.90
N THR A 100 7.57 1.94 6.39
CA THR A 100 6.41 1.28 7.02
C THR A 100 6.25 1.78 8.47
N PRO A 101 5.13 2.40 8.84
CA PRO A 101 4.91 2.87 10.19
C PRO A 101 4.62 1.72 11.16
N GLY A 102 4.75 1.98 12.48
CA GLY A 102 4.31 1.05 13.52
C GLY A 102 5.42 0.21 14.15
N HIS A 103 6.67 0.39 13.77
CA HIS A 103 7.83 -0.26 14.39
C HIS A 103 8.94 0.74 14.76
N ALA A 104 9.86 0.32 15.62
CA ALA A 104 10.92 1.20 16.17
C ALA A 104 11.92 1.71 15.11
N GLY A 105 12.04 1.02 13.96
CA GLY A 105 12.92 1.41 12.87
C GLY A 105 12.28 2.37 11.86
N TYR A 106 11.07 2.85 12.08
CA TYR A 106 10.38 3.76 11.16
C TYR A 106 11.16 5.08 10.97
N ASP A 107 11.63 5.32 9.75
CA ASP A 107 12.35 6.53 9.34
C ASP A 107 11.96 6.93 7.90
N PRO A 108 10.88 7.67 7.74
CA PRO A 108 10.39 8.05 6.41
C PRO A 108 11.32 9.03 5.67
N ALA A 109 12.13 9.82 6.39
CA ALA A 109 13.06 10.74 5.77
C ALA A 109 14.21 9.97 5.10
N ARG A 110 14.77 9.00 5.80
CA ARG A 110 15.80 8.11 5.26
C ARG A 110 15.24 7.24 4.14
N ALA A 111 14.03 6.71 4.31
CA ALA A 111 13.33 5.96 3.27
C ALA A 111 13.20 6.75 1.96
N ALA A 112 12.75 8.00 2.04
CA ALA A 112 12.63 8.87 0.86
C ALA A 112 13.98 9.12 0.16
N THR A 113 15.08 9.20 0.90
CA THR A 113 16.41 9.34 0.32
C THR A 113 16.83 8.08 -0.43
N LEU A 114 16.65 6.91 0.19
CA LEU A 114 16.97 5.62 -0.43
C LEU A 114 16.11 5.34 -1.67
N LEU A 115 14.83 5.72 -1.65
CA LEU A 115 13.96 5.57 -2.83
C LEU A 115 14.42 6.43 -4.02
N ARG A 116 14.93 7.64 -3.78
CA ARG A 116 15.51 8.45 -4.84
C ARG A 116 16.76 7.80 -5.42
N GLU A 117 17.61 7.25 -4.57
CA GLU A 117 18.82 6.53 -4.99
C GLU A 117 18.49 5.33 -5.90
N VAL A 118 17.39 4.64 -5.66
CA VAL A 118 16.95 3.51 -6.51
C VAL A 118 16.41 3.98 -7.87
N LEU A 119 15.90 5.22 -7.96
CA LEU A 119 15.28 5.76 -9.17
C LEU A 119 16.26 6.49 -10.09
N ASP A 120 17.43 6.88 -9.59
CA ASP A 120 18.50 7.57 -10.33
C ASP A 120 19.41 6.55 -11.06
#